data_b08ac5deeda76b05cee73d3aa3a999b2
#
_entry.id   b08ac5deeda76b05cee73d3aa3a999b2
#
_cell.length_a   1.000
_cell.length_b   1.000
_cell.length_c   1.000
_cell.angle_alpha   90.00
_cell.angle_beta   90.00
_cell.angle_gamma   90.00
#
_symmetry.space_group_name_H-M   'P 1'
#
loop_
_entity.id
_entity.type
_entity.pdbx_description
1 polymer ?
#
loop_
_entity_poly.entity_id
_entity_poly.type
_entity_poly.pdbx_seq_one_letter_code
_entity_poly.pdbx_strand_id
1 'polypeptide(L)'
;IAILEDDASDGGRWSADTLVMLLNDVTEWLVELKETKYPDLKTDLLFCPGWMAYANSMSGNDSDVQKIQKLHEGTGDNVRIVMTGGKIWGDVTTAFADRFYNKLAEKKEPGRYPYLWVNWPCNDNTKDSLVMGGHNNILRTNLDGSKYQGVILNPMQDSEPSKVAIFTASDFCWKIWKDTDEGDQAWDDAFKYIDHMTPISSESSDALREIAKHMITQSPGQAGKQGEFDESVEIKDKLAAFRS
;
A
#
# COMPACT_ATOMS: atom_id res chain seq x y z
N ILE A 1 8.14 11.09 -10.59
CA ILE A 1 9.02 10.00 -11.06
C ILE A 1 9.24 9.03 -9.91
N ALA A 2 9.40 7.75 -10.20
CA ALA A 2 9.71 6.73 -9.21
C ALA A 2 10.90 5.88 -9.64
N ILE A 3 11.77 5.57 -8.70
CA ILE A 3 12.83 4.55 -8.81
C ILE A 3 12.46 3.43 -7.86
N LEU A 4 12.26 2.24 -8.40
CA LEU A 4 11.87 1.06 -7.64
C LEU A 4 13.02 0.06 -7.71
N GLU A 5 13.63 -0.22 -6.56
CA GLU A 5 14.63 -1.27 -6.39
C GLU A 5 13.93 -2.58 -5.96
N ASP A 6 12.64 -2.68 -6.26
CA ASP A 6 11.78 -3.76 -5.84
C ASP A 6 12.32 -5.13 -6.26
N ASP A 7 12.26 -6.10 -5.36
CA ASP A 7 12.73 -7.48 -5.54
C ASP A 7 14.15 -7.63 -6.15
N ALA A 8 14.97 -6.59 -6.09
CA ALA A 8 16.37 -6.73 -6.45
C ALA A 8 16.99 -7.83 -5.57
N SER A 9 17.12 -9.00 -6.17
CA SER A 9 17.30 -10.31 -5.53
C SER A 9 18.53 -10.46 -4.63
N ASP A 10 19.38 -9.47 -4.61
CA ASP A 10 20.64 -9.52 -3.88
C ASP A 10 20.69 -8.53 -2.72
N GLY A 11 19.55 -8.13 -2.19
CA GLY A 11 19.40 -7.45 -0.90
C GLY A 11 20.44 -6.40 -0.56
N GLY A 12 21.01 -5.74 -1.55
CA GLY A 12 22.07 -4.81 -1.30
C GLY A 12 23.20 -4.79 -2.33
N ARG A 13 22.93 -4.98 -3.61
CA ARG A 13 23.91 -4.67 -4.66
C ARG A 13 24.39 -3.23 -4.55
N TRP A 14 23.51 -2.34 -4.09
CA TRP A 14 23.83 -0.94 -3.94
C TRP A 14 24.03 -0.59 -2.47
N SER A 15 25.16 -0.01 -2.15
CA SER A 15 25.37 0.55 -0.83
C SER A 15 24.44 1.77 -0.65
N ALA A 16 24.12 2.10 0.60
CA ALA A 16 23.36 3.31 0.87
C ALA A 16 24.04 4.58 0.34
N ASP A 17 25.39 4.60 0.30
CA ASP A 17 26.15 5.71 -0.30
C ASP A 17 25.93 5.81 -1.80
N THR A 18 25.94 4.69 -2.50
CA THR A 18 25.69 4.66 -3.96
C THR A 18 24.25 5.10 -4.26
N LEU A 19 23.30 4.65 -3.45
CA LEU A 19 21.90 5.08 -3.60
C LEU A 19 21.73 6.58 -3.33
N VAL A 20 22.38 7.10 -2.31
CA VAL A 20 22.39 8.56 -2.02
C VAL A 20 22.94 9.35 -3.20
N MET A 21 24.04 8.92 -3.78
CA MET A 21 24.61 9.57 -4.97
C MET A 21 23.61 9.54 -6.14
N LEU A 22 23.09 8.37 -6.47
CA LEU A 22 22.12 8.20 -7.56
C LEU A 22 20.89 9.09 -7.36
N LEU A 23 20.33 9.10 -6.18
CA LEU A 23 19.11 9.87 -5.89
C LEU A 23 19.36 11.38 -5.96
N ASN A 24 20.53 11.83 -5.53
CA ASN A 24 20.91 13.23 -5.63
C ASN A 24 21.15 13.63 -7.09
N ASP A 25 21.89 12.82 -7.87
CA ASP A 25 22.13 13.09 -9.30
C ASP A 25 20.80 13.19 -10.07
N VAL A 26 19.87 12.26 -9.83
CA VAL A 26 18.52 12.29 -10.46
C VAL A 26 17.73 13.51 -10.02
N THR A 27 17.81 13.88 -8.74
CA THR A 27 17.14 15.06 -8.22
C THR A 27 17.67 16.35 -8.84
N GLU A 28 19.00 16.50 -8.93
CA GLU A 28 19.63 17.65 -9.56
C GLU A 28 19.24 17.76 -11.04
N TRP A 29 19.24 16.65 -11.76
CA TRP A 29 18.78 16.60 -13.14
C TRP A 29 17.30 17.00 -13.30
N LEU A 30 16.41 16.56 -12.39
CA LEU A 30 15.00 16.97 -12.40
C LEU A 30 14.84 18.47 -12.15
N VAL A 31 15.62 19.03 -11.25
CA VAL A 31 15.63 20.48 -10.97
C VAL A 31 16.11 21.24 -12.21
N GLU A 32 17.21 20.83 -12.82
CA GLU A 32 17.71 21.44 -14.06
C GLU A 32 16.67 21.41 -15.19
N LEU A 33 16.01 20.27 -15.39
CA LEU A 33 14.95 20.15 -16.39
C LEU A 33 13.77 21.07 -16.10
N LYS A 34 13.40 21.23 -14.85
CA LYS A 34 12.34 22.15 -14.43
C LYS A 34 12.72 23.60 -14.74
N GLU A 35 13.94 23.99 -14.43
CA GLU A 35 14.42 25.37 -14.60
C GLU A 35 14.64 25.74 -16.08
N THR A 36 15.10 24.77 -16.88
CA THR A 36 15.53 25.05 -18.25
C THR A 36 14.49 24.72 -19.31
N LYS A 37 13.59 23.76 -19.06
CA LYS A 37 12.75 23.23 -20.14
C LYS A 37 11.29 23.00 -19.75
N TYR A 38 11.03 22.56 -18.52
CA TYR A 38 9.69 22.13 -18.09
C TYR A 38 9.30 22.78 -16.76
N PRO A 39 8.86 24.05 -16.75
CA PRO A 39 8.62 24.81 -15.50
C PRO A 39 7.58 24.18 -14.57
N ASP A 40 6.64 23.40 -15.12
CA ASP A 40 5.61 22.71 -14.36
C ASP A 40 6.03 21.32 -13.86
N LEU A 41 7.26 20.88 -14.15
CA LEU A 41 7.77 19.58 -13.73
C LEU A 41 7.76 19.47 -12.19
N LYS A 42 7.19 18.39 -11.68
CA LYS A 42 7.32 18.02 -10.27
C LYS A 42 8.66 17.31 -10.06
N THR A 43 9.43 17.79 -9.11
CA THR A 43 10.78 17.27 -8.80
C THR A 43 10.78 16.26 -7.66
N ASP A 44 9.61 15.91 -7.11
CA ASP A 44 9.51 14.82 -6.13
C ASP A 44 9.91 13.50 -6.78
N LEU A 45 10.79 12.79 -6.10
CA LEU A 45 11.30 11.48 -6.49
C LEU A 45 10.84 10.44 -5.48
N LEU A 46 10.03 9.48 -5.91
CA LEU A 46 9.68 8.32 -5.11
C LEU A 46 10.80 7.30 -5.20
N PHE A 47 11.26 6.80 -4.08
CA PHE A 47 12.27 5.76 -4.02
C PHE A 47 11.82 4.60 -3.13
N CYS A 48 11.65 3.42 -3.74
CA CYS A 48 11.40 2.18 -3.03
C CYS A 48 12.74 1.43 -2.87
N PRO A 49 13.24 1.28 -1.65
CA PRO A 49 14.60 0.77 -1.39
C PRO A 49 14.69 -0.76 -1.35
N GLY A 50 13.98 -1.48 -2.18
CA GLY A 50 14.00 -2.94 -2.25
C GLY A 50 13.62 -3.59 -0.90
N TRP A 51 14.40 -4.58 -0.46
CA TRP A 51 14.14 -5.26 0.81
C TRP A 51 14.13 -4.35 2.04
N MET A 52 14.80 -3.20 1.97
CA MET A 52 14.74 -2.21 3.05
C MET A 52 13.34 -1.62 3.26
N ALA A 53 12.48 -1.66 2.23
CA ALA A 53 11.08 -1.23 2.37
C ALA A 53 10.31 -2.05 3.41
N TYR A 54 10.78 -3.26 3.70
CA TYR A 54 10.19 -4.16 4.70
C TYR A 54 10.87 -4.07 6.07
N ALA A 55 11.81 -3.13 6.23
CA ALA A 55 12.67 -3.02 7.39
C ALA A 55 11.88 -3.08 8.70
N ASN A 56 11.97 -4.18 9.31
CA ASN A 56 11.63 -4.66 10.65
C ASN A 56 10.78 -3.69 11.51
N SER A 57 9.70 -3.18 10.96
CA SER A 57 8.81 -2.20 11.58
C SER A 57 9.52 -0.92 12.08
N MET A 58 10.75 -0.67 11.65
CA MET A 58 11.61 0.43 12.11
C MET A 58 11.84 0.42 13.64
N SER A 59 11.78 -0.75 14.27
CA SER A 59 11.86 -0.89 15.73
C SER A 59 13.26 -1.24 16.25
N GLY A 60 14.14 -1.71 15.37
CA GLY A 60 15.50 -2.12 15.70
C GLY A 60 16.57 -1.15 15.24
N ASN A 61 17.82 -1.62 15.28
CA ASN A 61 18.99 -0.98 14.70
C ASN A 61 19.72 -1.95 13.78
N ASP A 62 18.98 -2.78 13.05
CA ASP A 62 19.56 -3.68 12.07
C ASP A 62 20.14 -2.90 10.86
N SER A 63 20.81 -3.63 9.99
CA SER A 63 21.49 -3.03 8.84
C SER A 63 20.55 -2.29 7.91
N ASP A 64 19.30 -2.74 7.79
CA ASP A 64 18.33 -2.13 6.87
C ASP A 64 17.81 -0.81 7.42
N VAL A 65 17.53 -0.75 8.72
CA VAL A 65 17.19 0.51 9.40
C VAL A 65 18.33 1.51 9.25
N GLN A 66 19.58 1.08 9.46
CA GLN A 66 20.75 1.96 9.30
C GLN A 66 20.90 2.48 7.86
N LYS A 67 20.65 1.65 6.86
CA LYS A 67 20.67 2.07 5.44
C LYS A 67 19.59 3.12 5.16
N ILE A 68 18.36 2.91 5.65
CA ILE A 68 17.26 3.88 5.50
C ILE A 68 17.60 5.20 6.20
N GLN A 69 18.17 5.15 7.40
CA GLN A 69 18.67 6.34 8.10
C GLN A 69 19.71 7.09 7.24
N LYS A 70 20.62 6.37 6.61
CA LYS A 70 21.66 6.96 5.75
C LYS A 70 21.07 7.58 4.49
N LEU A 71 20.05 6.97 3.88
CA LEU A 71 19.28 7.58 2.79
C LEU A 71 18.66 8.90 3.24
N HIS A 72 18.07 8.94 4.44
CA HIS A 72 17.50 10.16 5.00
C HIS A 72 18.54 11.26 5.21
N GLU A 73 19.70 10.93 5.77
CA GLU A 73 20.78 11.90 6.02
C GLU A 73 21.32 12.50 4.71
N GLY A 74 21.49 11.66 3.69
CA GLY A 74 22.19 11.99 2.46
C GLY A 74 21.34 12.56 1.34
N THR A 75 19.99 12.54 1.45
CA THR A 75 19.10 13.01 0.38
C THR A 75 18.29 14.23 0.78
N GLY A 76 17.88 15.02 -0.23
CA GLY A 76 16.96 16.15 -0.06
C GLY A 76 15.52 15.75 0.28
N ASP A 77 14.70 16.70 0.76
CA ASP A 77 13.32 16.42 1.19
C ASP A 77 12.36 16.07 0.05
N ASN A 78 12.76 16.32 -1.18
CA ASN A 78 12.04 15.90 -2.38
C ASN A 78 12.18 14.40 -2.70
N VAL A 79 13.09 13.67 -2.05
CA VAL A 79 13.17 12.22 -2.12
C VAL A 79 12.20 11.62 -1.11
N ARG A 80 11.16 10.93 -1.60
CA ARG A 80 10.13 10.28 -0.79
C ARG A 80 10.48 8.82 -0.63
N ILE A 81 10.78 8.38 0.59
CA ILE A 81 11.13 6.98 0.89
C ILE A 81 9.85 6.17 1.01
N VAL A 82 9.75 5.14 0.18
CA VAL A 82 8.59 4.25 0.09
C VAL A 82 8.79 3.04 1.01
N MET A 83 7.79 2.73 1.83
CA MET A 83 7.82 1.64 2.81
C MET A 83 6.51 0.84 2.76
N THR A 84 6.57 -0.43 3.11
CA THR A 84 5.40 -1.32 3.13
C THR A 84 4.72 -1.45 4.50
N GLY A 85 5.07 -0.61 5.47
CA GLY A 85 4.51 -0.67 6.83
C GLY A 85 5.26 -1.63 7.77
N GLY A 86 6.48 -2.04 7.43
CA GLY A 86 7.34 -2.89 8.26
C GLY A 86 7.17 -4.40 8.05
N LYS A 87 6.39 -4.80 7.08
CA LYS A 87 6.19 -6.17 6.57
C LYS A 87 5.83 -6.07 5.10
N ILE A 88 5.96 -7.17 4.35
CA ILE A 88 5.52 -7.23 2.95
C ILE A 88 4.04 -6.82 2.83
N TRP A 89 3.19 -7.37 3.67
CA TRP A 89 1.79 -6.96 3.84
C TRP A 89 1.65 -6.27 5.20
N GLY A 90 2.14 -5.04 5.28
CA GLY A 90 2.10 -4.24 6.49
C GLY A 90 0.76 -3.53 6.67
N ASP A 91 0.33 -3.44 7.93
CA ASP A 91 -0.82 -2.62 8.28
C ASP A 91 -0.45 -1.13 8.15
N VAL A 92 -1.34 -0.34 7.57
CA VAL A 92 -1.22 1.12 7.55
C VAL A 92 -1.61 1.67 8.91
N THR A 93 -0.63 2.06 9.72
CA THR A 93 -0.87 2.51 11.10
C THR A 93 -0.13 3.79 11.45
N THR A 94 -0.74 4.65 12.24
CA THR A 94 -0.09 5.84 12.80
C THR A 94 1.19 5.48 13.57
N ALA A 95 1.15 4.37 14.31
CA ALA A 95 2.30 3.92 15.09
C ALA A 95 3.53 3.56 14.24
N PHE A 96 3.33 3.01 13.04
CA PHE A 96 4.45 2.77 12.12
C PHE A 96 5.03 4.09 11.62
N ALA A 97 4.18 5.02 11.20
CA ALA A 97 4.61 6.33 10.72
C ALA A 97 5.42 7.09 11.78
N ASP A 98 4.98 7.07 13.05
CA ASP A 98 5.70 7.68 14.15
C ASP A 98 7.06 7.03 14.42
N ARG A 99 7.12 5.69 14.39
CA ARG A 99 8.41 5.01 14.54
C ARG A 99 9.36 5.34 13.41
N PHE A 100 8.87 5.34 12.17
CA PHE A 100 9.67 5.71 11.01
C PHE A 100 10.23 7.13 11.16
N TYR A 101 9.38 8.10 11.45
CA TYR A 101 9.78 9.49 11.65
C TYR A 101 10.85 9.61 12.75
N ASN A 102 10.56 9.06 13.93
CA ASN A 102 11.46 9.16 15.08
C ASN A 102 12.83 8.49 14.81
N LYS A 103 12.80 7.37 14.11
CA LYS A 103 14.01 6.61 13.76
C LYS A 103 14.91 7.41 12.80
N LEU A 104 14.33 8.14 11.88
CA LEU A 104 15.08 9.02 10.99
C LEU A 104 15.59 10.27 11.72
N ALA A 105 14.77 10.84 12.59
CA ALA A 105 15.13 12.00 13.40
C ALA A 105 16.32 11.75 14.34
N GLU A 106 16.57 10.49 14.75
CA GLU A 106 17.79 10.10 15.49
C GLU A 106 19.10 10.49 14.76
N LYS A 107 19.06 10.61 13.45
CA LYS A 107 20.22 10.90 12.61
C LYS A 107 20.24 12.32 12.07
N LYS A 108 19.09 12.82 11.63
CA LYS A 108 18.94 14.16 11.08
C LYS A 108 17.54 14.67 11.35
N GLU A 109 17.44 15.81 12.01
CA GLU A 109 16.17 16.52 12.22
C GLU A 109 15.86 17.49 11.04
N PRO A 110 14.58 17.65 10.69
CA PRO A 110 13.46 16.84 11.13
C PRO A 110 13.48 15.44 10.51
N GLY A 111 12.84 14.47 11.16
CA GLY A 111 12.54 13.18 10.53
C GLY A 111 11.62 13.36 9.31
N ARG A 112 11.38 12.26 8.59
CA ARG A 112 10.43 12.23 7.47
C ARG A 112 9.34 11.23 7.76
N TYR A 113 8.14 11.50 7.28
CA TYR A 113 7.08 10.50 7.21
C TYR A 113 7.24 9.63 5.97
N PRO A 114 6.81 8.35 6.02
CA PRO A 114 6.95 7.44 4.88
C PRO A 114 5.95 7.77 3.77
N TYR A 115 6.32 7.42 2.54
CA TYR A 115 5.38 7.15 1.47
C TYR A 115 5.04 5.66 1.52
N LEU A 116 3.78 5.26 1.34
CA LEU A 116 3.39 3.87 1.47
C LEU A 116 3.32 3.16 0.12
N TRP A 117 3.85 1.94 0.10
CA TRP A 117 3.52 0.91 -0.86
C TRP A 117 2.61 -0.11 -0.15
N VAL A 118 1.38 -0.20 -0.59
CA VAL A 118 0.39 -1.10 -0.02
C VAL A 118 0.17 -2.27 -0.97
N ASN A 119 0.57 -3.48 -0.55
CA ASN A 119 0.31 -4.70 -1.29
C ASN A 119 -1.16 -5.12 -1.14
N TRP A 120 -2.04 -4.34 -1.75
CA TRP A 120 -3.48 -4.53 -1.72
C TRP A 120 -4.14 -3.92 -2.97
N PRO A 121 -5.07 -4.64 -3.62
CA PRO A 121 -5.29 -6.08 -3.54
C PRO A 121 -4.19 -6.82 -4.30
N CYS A 122 -3.37 -7.61 -3.61
CA CYS A 122 -2.24 -8.33 -4.21
C CYS A 122 -2.40 -9.83 -3.96
N ASN A 123 -2.28 -10.65 -4.99
CA ASN A 123 -2.43 -12.10 -4.92
C ASN A 123 -1.18 -12.88 -5.36
N ASP A 124 0.00 -12.26 -5.35
CA ASP A 124 1.25 -12.86 -5.84
C ASP A 124 1.57 -14.21 -5.20
N ASN A 125 1.22 -14.38 -3.93
CA ASN A 125 1.43 -15.63 -3.19
C ASN A 125 0.25 -16.61 -3.31
N THR A 126 -0.86 -16.21 -3.93
CA THR A 126 -2.09 -17.02 -4.05
C THR A 126 -2.71 -16.81 -5.41
N LYS A 127 -1.94 -17.06 -6.46
CA LYS A 127 -2.33 -16.79 -7.85
C LYS A 127 -3.64 -17.46 -8.28
N ASP A 128 -4.08 -18.48 -7.54
CA ASP A 128 -5.34 -19.18 -7.79
C ASP A 128 -6.55 -18.50 -7.09
N SER A 129 -6.33 -17.40 -6.39
CA SER A 129 -7.36 -16.72 -5.61
C SER A 129 -7.41 -15.23 -5.94
N LEU A 130 -8.60 -14.72 -6.19
CA LEU A 130 -8.83 -13.29 -6.32
C LEU A 130 -8.94 -12.64 -4.94
N VAL A 131 -8.55 -11.36 -4.85
CA VAL A 131 -8.62 -10.56 -3.64
C VAL A 131 -9.52 -9.36 -3.91
N MET A 132 -10.76 -9.43 -3.44
CA MET A 132 -11.78 -8.43 -3.69
C MET A 132 -12.31 -7.76 -2.40
N GLY A 133 -11.67 -8.00 -1.27
CA GLY A 133 -12.02 -7.34 0.00
C GLY A 133 -11.71 -5.85 -0.02
N GLY A 134 -12.44 -5.08 0.77
CA GLY A 134 -12.28 -3.62 0.83
C GLY A 134 -11.15 -3.16 1.74
N HIS A 135 -11.26 -3.42 3.02
CA HIS A 135 -10.35 -2.82 4.02
C HIS A 135 -9.57 -3.83 4.85
N ASN A 136 -9.86 -5.05 4.73
CA ASN A 136 -9.46 -6.20 5.52
C ASN A 136 -8.00 -6.18 6.03
N ASN A 137 -7.77 -5.79 7.25
CA ASN A 137 -6.51 -5.81 7.99
C ASN A 137 -5.41 -4.83 7.55
N ILE A 138 -5.43 -4.28 6.35
CA ILE A 138 -4.39 -3.37 5.87
C ILE A 138 -4.76 -1.91 6.13
N LEU A 139 -5.95 -1.49 5.71
CA LEU A 139 -6.43 -0.14 6.00
C LEU A 139 -7.04 -0.09 7.40
N ARG A 140 -6.54 0.80 8.24
CA ARG A 140 -6.96 0.92 9.64
C ARG A 140 -7.78 2.17 9.88
N THR A 141 -8.87 2.02 10.62
CA THR A 141 -9.67 3.15 11.10
C THR A 141 -8.85 4.05 12.04
N ASN A 142 -9.26 5.29 12.16
CA ASN A 142 -8.60 6.29 13.01
C ASN A 142 -7.10 6.54 12.70
N LEU A 143 -6.70 6.32 11.44
CA LEU A 143 -5.36 6.65 10.99
C LEU A 143 -5.16 8.18 10.98
N ASP A 144 -4.02 8.65 11.47
CA ASP A 144 -3.58 10.02 11.21
C ASP A 144 -2.93 10.09 9.83
N GLY A 145 -3.72 10.43 8.81
CA GLY A 145 -3.27 10.53 7.42
C GLY A 145 -2.20 11.62 7.18
N SER A 146 -2.08 12.62 8.08
CA SER A 146 -1.05 13.65 7.96
C SER A 146 0.37 13.12 8.15
N LYS A 147 0.49 11.93 8.72
CA LYS A 147 1.76 11.22 8.96
C LYS A 147 2.19 10.32 7.80
N TYR A 148 1.57 10.47 6.65
CA TYR A 148 1.96 9.77 5.43
C TYR A 148 2.06 10.77 4.27
N GLN A 149 3.06 10.59 3.43
CA GLN A 149 3.28 11.49 2.29
C GLN A 149 2.46 11.10 1.06
N GLY A 150 1.92 9.90 1.04
CA GLY A 150 1.08 9.36 -0.02
C GLY A 150 1.05 7.84 0.00
N VAL A 151 0.32 7.26 -0.95
CA VAL A 151 0.08 5.83 -1.06
C VAL A 151 0.22 5.38 -2.51
N ILE A 152 0.90 4.26 -2.73
CA ILE A 152 0.87 3.48 -3.96
C ILE A 152 0.19 2.16 -3.63
N LEU A 153 -0.75 1.75 -4.44
CA LEU A 153 -1.35 0.42 -4.36
C LEU A 153 -0.65 -0.51 -5.35
N ASN A 154 -0.39 -1.75 -4.91
CA ASN A 154 0.06 -2.84 -5.76
C ASN A 154 -1.10 -3.83 -5.92
N PRO A 155 -1.91 -3.69 -7.00
CA PRO A 155 -3.06 -4.53 -7.24
C PRO A 155 -2.67 -5.87 -7.89
N MET A 156 -3.64 -6.78 -7.97
CA MET A 156 -3.54 -8.01 -8.77
C MET A 156 -3.32 -7.69 -10.25
N GLN A 157 -2.77 -8.65 -11.01
CA GLN A 157 -2.75 -8.59 -12.47
C GLN A 157 -4.17 -8.60 -13.07
N ASP A 158 -5.14 -9.16 -12.35
CA ASP A 158 -6.54 -9.21 -12.71
C ASP A 158 -7.20 -7.86 -12.45
N SER A 159 -7.23 -7.00 -13.47
CA SER A 159 -7.64 -5.60 -13.34
C SER A 159 -9.09 -5.43 -12.89
N GLU A 160 -10.01 -6.19 -13.45
CA GLU A 160 -11.45 -6.05 -13.13
C GLU A 160 -11.76 -6.39 -11.66
N PRO A 161 -11.33 -7.56 -11.12
CA PRO A 161 -11.49 -7.84 -9.69
C PRO A 161 -10.78 -6.85 -8.77
N SER A 162 -9.67 -6.26 -9.21
CA SER A 162 -8.91 -5.27 -8.42
C SER A 162 -9.66 -3.97 -8.21
N LYS A 163 -10.58 -3.60 -9.10
CA LYS A 163 -11.30 -2.31 -9.05
C LYS A 163 -12.04 -2.10 -7.73
N VAL A 164 -12.65 -3.14 -7.16
CA VAL A 164 -13.39 -3.05 -5.89
C VAL A 164 -12.47 -2.57 -4.76
N ALA A 165 -11.35 -3.24 -4.57
CA ALA A 165 -10.40 -2.89 -3.52
C ALA A 165 -9.68 -1.56 -3.79
N ILE A 166 -9.41 -1.23 -5.05
CA ILE A 166 -8.84 0.08 -5.44
C ILE A 166 -9.82 1.20 -5.12
N PHE A 167 -11.12 1.03 -5.42
CA PHE A 167 -12.15 2.01 -5.07
C PHE A 167 -12.19 2.23 -3.56
N THR A 168 -12.25 1.16 -2.78
CA THR A 168 -12.32 1.22 -1.32
C THR A 168 -11.07 1.88 -0.72
N ALA A 169 -9.88 1.55 -1.23
CA ALA A 169 -8.64 2.19 -0.80
C ALA A 169 -8.59 3.68 -1.17
N SER A 170 -9.16 4.06 -2.32
CA SER A 170 -9.25 5.45 -2.73
C SER A 170 -10.20 6.24 -1.84
N ASP A 171 -11.34 5.66 -1.47
CA ASP A 171 -12.27 6.25 -0.51
C ASP A 171 -11.60 6.46 0.85
N PHE A 172 -10.88 5.45 1.36
CA PHE A 172 -10.08 5.56 2.58
C PHE A 172 -9.05 6.70 2.51
N CYS A 173 -8.34 6.83 1.39
CA CYS A 173 -7.35 7.89 1.24
C CYS A 173 -7.98 9.28 1.13
N TRP A 174 -9.19 9.38 0.59
CA TRP A 174 -9.95 10.61 0.51
C TRP A 174 -10.46 11.05 1.88
N LYS A 175 -10.96 10.09 2.67
CA LYS A 175 -11.48 10.29 4.01
C LYS A 175 -11.14 9.09 4.89
N ILE A 176 -10.19 9.25 5.79
CA ILE A 176 -9.87 8.19 6.76
C ILE A 176 -11.13 7.79 7.54
N TRP A 177 -11.43 6.51 7.53
CA TRP A 177 -12.63 5.97 8.19
C TRP A 177 -12.52 6.05 9.71
N LYS A 178 -13.61 6.35 10.36
CA LYS A 178 -13.72 6.37 11.81
C LYS A 178 -13.88 4.98 12.41
N ASP A 179 -14.60 4.13 11.71
CA ASP A 179 -14.97 2.79 12.11
C ASP A 179 -15.04 1.85 10.89
N THR A 180 -15.31 0.58 11.16
CA THR A 180 -15.42 -0.46 10.13
C THR A 180 -16.66 -0.27 9.25
N ASP A 181 -17.74 0.31 9.79
CA ASP A 181 -18.99 0.49 9.04
C ASP A 181 -18.80 1.43 7.84
N GLU A 182 -17.97 2.48 7.99
CA GLU A 182 -17.59 3.36 6.86
C GLU A 182 -16.82 2.57 5.79
N GLY A 183 -15.94 1.66 6.19
CA GLY A 183 -15.21 0.79 5.26
C GLY A 183 -16.10 -0.22 4.55
N ASP A 184 -17.03 -0.83 5.27
CA ASP A 184 -18.02 -1.75 4.71
C ASP A 184 -18.94 -1.03 3.72
N GLN A 185 -19.37 0.19 4.03
CA GLN A 185 -20.15 1.02 3.12
C GLN A 185 -19.36 1.37 1.85
N ALA A 186 -18.08 1.74 1.98
CA ALA A 186 -17.23 2.02 0.83
C ALA A 186 -17.06 0.78 -0.06
N TRP A 187 -16.96 -0.40 0.54
CA TRP A 187 -16.89 -1.66 -0.21
C TRP A 187 -18.22 -1.95 -0.94
N ASP A 188 -19.35 -1.78 -0.30
CA ASP A 188 -20.68 -1.93 -0.93
C ASP A 188 -20.87 -0.95 -2.09
N ASP A 189 -20.44 0.28 -1.92
CA ASP A 189 -20.55 1.30 -2.96
C ASP A 189 -19.65 1.01 -4.17
N ALA A 190 -18.50 0.35 -3.96
CA ALA A 190 -17.57 0.02 -5.05
C ALA A 190 -18.26 -0.74 -6.19
N PHE A 191 -19.19 -1.66 -5.90
CA PHE A 191 -19.90 -2.44 -6.91
C PHE A 191 -20.84 -1.60 -7.77
N LYS A 192 -21.27 -0.44 -7.29
CA LYS A 192 -22.09 0.51 -8.05
C LYS A 192 -21.27 1.34 -9.03
N TYR A 193 -19.97 1.48 -8.79
CA TYR A 193 -19.07 2.33 -9.59
C TYR A 193 -18.08 1.55 -10.46
N ILE A 194 -18.00 0.23 -10.35
CA ILE A 194 -16.94 -0.57 -10.94
C ILE A 194 -16.76 -0.37 -12.45
N ASP A 195 -17.86 -0.13 -13.18
CA ASP A 195 -17.87 0.10 -14.61
C ASP A 195 -18.51 1.45 -15.01
N HIS A 196 -18.83 2.30 -14.03
CA HIS A 196 -19.59 3.51 -14.26
C HIS A 196 -19.03 4.71 -13.50
N MET A 197 -19.20 5.90 -14.06
CA MET A 197 -18.85 7.16 -13.40
C MET A 197 -19.93 7.64 -12.40
N THR A 198 -21.08 7.01 -12.39
CA THR A 198 -22.21 7.28 -11.50
C THR A 198 -22.70 5.98 -10.89
N PRO A 199 -23.26 6.03 -9.65
CA PRO A 199 -23.69 4.81 -8.98
C PRO A 199 -24.86 4.14 -9.73
N ILE A 200 -24.65 2.91 -10.16
CA ILE A 200 -25.66 2.08 -10.81
C ILE A 200 -25.68 0.71 -10.16
N SER A 201 -26.82 0.34 -9.56
CA SER A 201 -27.06 -1.04 -9.13
C SER A 201 -27.68 -1.83 -10.27
N SER A 202 -27.16 -3.03 -10.50
CA SER A 202 -27.67 -3.97 -11.50
C SER A 202 -27.61 -5.39 -10.96
N GLU A 203 -28.36 -6.30 -11.56
CA GLU A 203 -28.28 -7.73 -11.20
C GLU A 203 -26.85 -8.27 -11.32
N SER A 204 -26.07 -7.77 -12.29
CA SER A 204 -24.67 -8.16 -12.46
C SER A 204 -23.78 -7.64 -11.35
N SER A 205 -23.95 -6.38 -10.92
CA SER A 205 -23.18 -5.81 -9.81
C SER A 205 -23.52 -6.48 -8.49
N ASP A 206 -24.78 -6.80 -8.26
CA ASP A 206 -25.23 -7.52 -7.08
C ASP A 206 -24.70 -8.96 -7.04
N ALA A 207 -24.71 -9.67 -8.18
CA ALA A 207 -24.14 -11.00 -8.29
C ALA A 207 -22.61 -10.99 -8.07
N LEU A 208 -21.91 -9.97 -8.60
CA LEU A 208 -20.48 -9.82 -8.38
C LEU A 208 -20.18 -9.57 -6.91
N ARG A 209 -20.98 -8.74 -6.23
CA ARG A 209 -20.86 -8.50 -4.79
C ARG A 209 -21.01 -9.79 -3.99
N GLU A 210 -22.01 -10.61 -4.31
CA GLU A 210 -22.20 -11.91 -3.65
C GLU A 210 -20.99 -12.83 -3.82
N ILE A 211 -20.38 -12.88 -4.99
CA ILE A 211 -19.16 -13.66 -5.23
C ILE A 211 -17.97 -13.06 -4.46
N ALA A 212 -17.81 -11.73 -4.50
CA ALA A 212 -16.70 -11.05 -3.88
C ALA A 212 -16.61 -11.22 -2.36
N LYS A 213 -17.74 -11.43 -1.68
CA LYS A 213 -17.79 -11.75 -0.24
C LYS A 213 -16.91 -12.94 0.16
N HIS A 214 -16.61 -13.83 -0.79
CA HIS A 214 -15.83 -15.04 -0.59
C HIS A 214 -14.37 -14.91 -1.05
N MET A 215 -13.99 -13.75 -1.59
CA MET A 215 -12.68 -13.48 -2.20
C MET A 215 -11.98 -12.31 -1.51
N ILE A 216 -11.90 -12.35 -0.17
CA ILE A 216 -11.46 -11.19 0.60
C ILE A 216 -10.07 -11.31 1.19
N THR A 217 -9.41 -12.45 1.07
CA THR A 217 -8.13 -12.67 1.73
C THR A 217 -6.96 -12.65 0.78
N GLN A 218 -5.87 -12.13 1.28
CA GLN A 218 -4.68 -11.84 0.51
C GLN A 218 -3.69 -12.98 0.42
N SER A 219 -3.56 -13.82 1.44
CA SER A 219 -2.53 -14.87 1.49
C SER A 219 -2.90 -16.00 2.46
N PRO A 220 -2.68 -17.27 2.07
CA PRO A 220 -2.84 -18.40 2.98
C PRO A 220 -1.92 -18.31 4.21
N GLY A 221 -0.74 -17.73 4.10
CA GLY A 221 0.17 -17.55 5.23
C GLY A 221 -0.28 -16.47 6.22
N GLN A 222 -1.17 -15.60 5.79
CA GLN A 222 -1.88 -14.62 6.63
C GLN A 222 -3.28 -15.09 6.99
N ALA A 223 -3.69 -16.21 6.46
CA ALA A 223 -4.99 -16.83 6.57
C ALA A 223 -5.43 -17.15 8.01
N GLY A 224 -4.53 -17.23 8.96
CA GLY A 224 -4.89 -17.33 10.37
C GLY A 224 -5.63 -16.09 10.90
N LYS A 225 -5.94 -15.14 10.01
CA LYS A 225 -6.77 -13.94 10.27
C LYS A 225 -7.79 -13.71 9.16
N GLN A 226 -8.11 -14.73 8.39
CA GLN A 226 -9.30 -14.69 7.56
C GLN A 226 -10.45 -14.47 8.51
N GLY A 227 -10.92 -13.23 8.59
CA GLY A 227 -12.28 -13.03 9.00
C GLY A 227 -13.11 -13.84 8.02
N GLU A 228 -13.57 -15.01 8.44
CA GLU A 228 -14.74 -15.59 7.80
C GLU A 228 -15.78 -14.49 7.93
N PHE A 229 -16.14 -13.84 6.82
CA PHE A 229 -17.38 -13.10 6.83
C PHE A 229 -18.45 -14.09 7.23
N ASP A 230 -19.35 -13.70 8.12
CA ASP A 230 -20.49 -14.54 8.52
C ASP A 230 -21.26 -15.06 7.29
N GLU A 231 -21.19 -14.34 6.18
CA GLU A 231 -21.76 -14.68 4.89
C GLU A 231 -21.07 -15.83 4.15
N SER A 232 -19.78 -16.11 4.39
CA SER A 232 -19.15 -17.33 3.85
C SER A 232 -19.72 -18.60 4.48
N VAL A 233 -20.28 -18.50 5.66
CA VAL A 233 -21.03 -19.58 6.30
C VAL A 233 -22.34 -19.84 5.53
N GLU A 234 -23.05 -18.78 5.11
CA GLU A 234 -24.28 -18.92 4.31
C GLU A 234 -24.09 -19.63 2.97
N ILE A 235 -23.02 -19.32 2.21
CA ILE A 235 -22.74 -20.05 0.97
C ILE A 235 -22.30 -21.47 1.24
N LYS A 236 -21.56 -21.72 2.32
CA LYS A 236 -21.18 -23.06 2.71
C LYS A 236 -22.41 -23.95 2.90
N ASP A 237 -23.43 -23.45 3.56
CA ASP A 237 -24.68 -24.14 3.78
C ASP A 237 -25.51 -24.27 2.49
N LYS A 238 -25.57 -23.21 1.67
CA LYS A 238 -26.22 -23.24 0.35
C LYS A 238 -25.51 -24.23 -0.61
N LEU A 239 -24.18 -24.28 -0.61
CA LEU A 239 -23.40 -25.24 -1.39
C LEU A 239 -23.57 -26.67 -0.86
N ALA A 240 -23.67 -26.87 0.43
CA ALA A 240 -23.96 -28.18 1.03
C ALA A 240 -25.37 -28.65 0.62
N ALA A 241 -26.36 -27.78 0.66
CA ALA A 241 -27.72 -28.07 0.20
C ALA A 241 -27.79 -28.35 -1.32
N PHE A 242 -26.97 -27.71 -2.13
CA PHE A 242 -26.90 -27.95 -3.56
C PHE A 242 -26.22 -29.29 -3.91
N ARG A 243 -25.35 -29.79 -3.06
CA ARG A 243 -24.64 -31.07 -3.25
C ARG A 243 -25.42 -32.28 -2.74
N SER A 244 -26.47 -32.10 -1.97
CA SER A 244 -27.34 -33.14 -1.43
C SER A 244 -28.51 -33.44 -2.37
#